data_959b81e61146af78ff1ec06524fbcf12
#
_entry.id   959b81e61146af78ff1ec06524fbcf12
#
_cell.length_a   1.000
_cell.length_b   1.000
_cell.length_c   1.000
_cell.angle_alpha   90.00
_cell.angle_beta   90.00
_cell.angle_gamma   90.00
#
_symmetry.space_group_name_H-M   'P 1'
#
loop_
_entity.id
_entity.type
_entity.pdbx_description
1 polymer ?
#
loop_
_entity_poly.entity_id
_entity_poly.type
_entity_poly.pdbx_seq_one_letter_code
_entity_poly.pdbx_strand_id
1 'polypeptide(L)'
;MNNPLSLSPEILVPRLGDSLIEQGFISREQLDTALAAQQKAKNSNHPVLLGQVLLDLGFIERPQLDQVVTEQIVNLRNALQKANEELEERVRQRTAELEIAYKKLSELNQLKSNFIANISHELRTPMTHIKGYIELLVRRDLGELNPEQATAMEVLWTSSNHLEKLINDLILFTMMERGNLALDLRPVHLRRLLEMLLLDARDKARAKDLILEGAIDPEDVEIEADQEKLGWVLNELMTNAIKFTPAKGSIKLSSQIRNNLAIVSIADSGIGIPSERINEAFEPFHQLDGSSTRKYGGTGIGLSLAQAIIKAHGSEIDISSNKGHGTIVSFSLKMRQNTSE
;
A
#
# COMPACT_ATOMS: atom_id res chain seq x y z
N MET A 1 24.56 14.12 -7.52
CA MET A 1 24.29 14.25 -6.06
C MET A 1 25.08 15.46 -5.57
N ASN A 2 24.51 16.66 -5.66
CA ASN A 2 25.14 17.87 -5.13
C ASN A 2 24.76 17.99 -3.66
N ASN A 3 25.79 17.93 -2.82
CA ASN A 3 25.72 18.19 -1.39
C ASN A 3 25.04 19.56 -1.17
N PRO A 4 23.98 19.67 -0.33
CA PRO A 4 23.45 20.98 0.02
C PRO A 4 24.55 21.70 0.78
N LEU A 5 25.05 22.80 0.19
CA LEU A 5 25.92 23.74 0.87
C LEU A 5 25.27 24.08 2.21
N SER A 6 25.82 23.57 3.30
CA SER A 6 25.45 24.04 4.63
C SER A 6 25.86 25.52 4.68
N LEU A 7 24.88 26.39 4.55
CA LEU A 7 25.03 27.82 4.76
C LEU A 7 25.38 28.04 6.24
N SER A 8 26.66 27.86 6.59
CA SER A 8 27.11 28.31 7.89
C SER A 8 27.13 29.84 7.86
N PRO A 9 26.68 30.52 8.92
CA PRO A 9 26.68 31.99 8.98
C PRO A 9 28.05 32.59 8.68
N GLU A 10 29.11 31.83 8.86
CA GLU A 10 30.50 32.21 8.62
C GLU A 10 30.86 32.38 7.15
N ILE A 11 30.07 31.82 6.22
CA ILE A 11 30.28 31.97 4.74
C ILE A 11 29.63 33.26 4.22
N LEU A 12 28.61 33.76 4.94
CA LEU A 12 27.82 34.91 4.49
C LEU A 12 28.33 36.27 4.98
N VAL A 13 29.06 36.30 6.11
CA VAL A 13 29.56 37.55 6.70
C VAL A 13 30.92 37.30 7.37
N PRO A 14 31.93 38.14 7.11
CA PRO A 14 33.23 38.02 7.77
C PRO A 14 33.12 38.03 9.30
N ARG A 15 34.00 37.33 9.97
CA ARG A 15 34.02 37.37 11.46
C ARG A 15 34.32 38.77 11.96
N LEU A 16 33.78 39.16 13.10
CA LEU A 16 33.92 40.47 13.67
C LEU A 16 35.42 40.94 13.70
N GLY A 17 36.33 40.02 14.05
CA GLY A 17 37.76 40.32 14.04
C GLY A 17 38.31 40.64 12.67
N ASP A 18 37.91 39.92 11.64
CA ASP A 18 38.32 40.12 10.27
C ASP A 18 37.80 41.47 9.71
N SER A 19 36.51 41.78 10.01
CA SER A 19 35.92 43.08 9.63
C SER A 19 36.63 44.27 10.29
N LEU A 20 37.05 44.14 11.57
CA LEU A 20 37.82 45.17 12.28
C LEU A 20 39.21 45.38 11.66
N ILE A 21 39.85 44.32 11.17
CA ILE A 21 41.12 44.40 10.46
C ILE A 21 40.93 45.06 9.08
N GLU A 22 39.90 44.62 8.31
CA GLU A 22 39.64 45.20 6.98
C GLU A 22 39.36 46.71 7.04
N GLN A 23 38.72 47.18 8.10
CA GLN A 23 38.45 48.61 8.31
C GLN A 23 39.63 49.34 8.95
N GLY A 24 40.72 48.65 9.25
CA GLY A 24 41.93 49.24 9.80
C GLY A 24 41.84 49.67 11.24
N PHE A 25 40.83 49.22 12.02
CA PHE A 25 40.66 49.54 13.42
C PHE A 25 41.62 48.77 14.33
N ILE A 26 42.00 47.54 13.97
CA ILE A 26 42.96 46.71 14.67
C ILE A 26 43.95 46.04 13.72
N SER A 27 45.13 45.73 14.23
CA SER A 27 46.08 44.86 13.53
C SER A 27 45.82 43.38 13.79
N ARG A 28 46.43 42.52 12.96
CA ARG A 28 46.32 41.05 13.17
C ARG A 28 46.92 40.60 14.51
N GLU A 29 48.01 41.22 14.93
CA GLU A 29 48.64 40.95 16.25
C GLU A 29 47.75 41.33 17.42
N GLN A 30 46.98 42.42 17.27
CA GLN A 30 46.01 42.84 18.28
C GLN A 30 44.81 41.87 18.35
N LEU A 31 44.34 41.37 17.18
CA LEU A 31 43.28 40.34 17.16
C LEU A 31 43.73 39.03 17.80
N ASP A 32 44.96 38.57 17.50
CA ASP A 32 45.52 37.35 18.07
C ASP A 32 45.68 37.47 19.58
N THR A 33 46.09 38.65 20.07
CA THR A 33 46.20 38.96 21.51
C THR A 33 44.82 38.92 22.18
N ALA A 34 43.81 39.51 21.58
CA ALA A 34 42.44 39.54 22.09
C ALA A 34 41.78 38.13 22.09
N LEU A 35 42.00 37.31 21.06
CA LEU A 35 41.55 35.94 21.02
C LEU A 35 42.19 35.05 22.11
N ALA A 36 43.51 35.24 22.38
CA ALA A 36 44.20 34.55 23.46
C ALA A 36 43.67 34.95 24.82
N ALA A 37 43.35 36.23 25.03
CA ALA A 37 42.73 36.72 26.27
C ALA A 37 41.27 36.17 26.44
N GLN A 38 40.49 36.16 25.36
CA GLN A 38 39.16 35.59 25.36
C GLN A 38 39.18 34.09 25.72
N GLN A 39 40.12 33.34 25.18
CA GLN A 39 40.26 31.91 25.49
C GLN A 39 40.65 31.64 26.94
N LYS A 40 41.48 32.47 27.52
CA LYS A 40 41.81 32.43 28.98
C LYS A 40 40.58 32.72 29.85
N ALA A 41 39.79 33.74 29.50
CA ALA A 41 38.56 34.09 30.21
C ALA A 41 37.50 32.96 30.10
N LYS A 42 37.38 32.32 28.95
CA LYS A 42 36.47 31.15 28.74
C LYS A 42 36.85 29.97 29.64
N ASN A 43 38.11 29.71 29.83
CA ASN A 43 38.61 28.65 30.72
C ASN A 43 38.38 28.97 32.23
N SER A 44 38.10 30.23 32.57
CA SER A 44 37.79 30.70 33.93
C SER A 44 36.28 30.81 34.21
N ASN A 45 35.45 30.15 33.42
CA ASN A 45 33.99 30.11 33.55
C ASN A 45 33.25 31.46 33.35
N HIS A 46 33.88 32.44 32.74
CA HIS A 46 33.28 33.72 32.35
C HIS A 46 33.42 33.94 30.85
N PRO A 47 32.40 33.56 30.05
CA PRO A 47 32.43 33.80 28.59
C PRO A 47 32.35 35.31 28.31
N VAL A 48 33.43 35.89 27.83
CA VAL A 48 33.48 37.30 27.38
C VAL A 48 33.44 37.36 25.86
N LEU A 49 32.67 38.29 25.31
CA LEU A 49 32.59 38.52 23.88
C LEU A 49 33.88 39.18 23.37
N LEU A 50 34.33 38.83 22.15
CA LEU A 50 35.55 39.35 21.57
C LEU A 50 35.55 40.91 21.51
N GLY A 51 34.43 41.52 21.19
CA GLY A 51 34.27 42.97 21.18
C GLY A 51 34.54 43.62 22.55
N GLN A 52 34.10 42.94 23.66
CA GLN A 52 34.35 43.43 24.99
C GLN A 52 35.84 43.31 25.37
N VAL A 53 36.46 42.19 25.03
CA VAL A 53 37.94 42.02 25.25
C VAL A 53 38.74 43.06 24.53
N LEU A 54 38.40 43.42 23.28
CA LEU A 54 39.07 44.44 22.49
C LEU A 54 38.92 45.85 23.12
N LEU A 55 37.73 46.16 23.69
CA LEU A 55 37.50 47.40 24.42
C LEU A 55 38.31 47.44 25.73
N ASP A 56 38.30 46.33 26.51
CA ASP A 56 39.01 46.25 27.79
C ASP A 56 40.54 46.34 27.62
N LEU A 57 41.08 45.84 26.51
CA LEU A 57 42.48 45.97 26.12
C LEU A 57 42.82 47.35 25.52
N GLY A 58 41.84 48.21 25.29
CA GLY A 58 42.04 49.52 24.69
C GLY A 58 42.46 49.49 23.20
N PHE A 59 42.22 48.38 22.48
CA PHE A 59 42.55 48.24 21.07
C PHE A 59 41.56 48.94 20.16
N ILE A 60 40.32 49.11 20.63
CA ILE A 60 39.26 49.83 19.90
C ILE A 60 38.44 50.69 20.84
N GLU A 61 37.77 51.71 20.33
CA GLU A 61 36.79 52.51 21.05
C GLU A 61 35.38 52.00 20.81
N ARG A 62 34.47 52.31 21.75
CA ARG A 62 33.04 51.90 21.63
C ARG A 62 32.36 52.29 20.35
N PRO A 63 32.55 53.54 19.84
CA PRO A 63 31.96 53.95 18.53
C PRO A 63 32.41 53.12 17.34
N GLN A 64 33.69 52.70 17.34
CA GLN A 64 34.26 51.86 16.26
C GLN A 64 33.66 50.45 16.28
N LEU A 65 33.53 49.86 17.49
CA LEU A 65 32.87 48.57 17.61
C LEU A 65 31.42 48.62 17.19
N ASP A 66 30.68 49.63 17.64
CA ASP A 66 29.25 49.79 17.32
C ASP A 66 29.03 50.02 15.78
N GLN A 67 29.96 50.73 15.12
CA GLN A 67 29.96 50.93 13.66
C GLN A 67 30.10 49.56 12.95
N VAL A 68 31.13 48.78 13.26
CA VAL A 68 31.40 47.51 12.60
C VAL A 68 30.28 46.50 12.87
N VAL A 69 29.78 46.43 14.09
CA VAL A 69 28.65 45.54 14.47
C VAL A 69 27.38 45.93 13.70
N THR A 70 27.08 47.23 13.59
CA THR A 70 25.93 47.72 12.84
C THR A 70 26.04 47.36 11.37
N GLU A 71 27.19 47.52 10.75
CA GLU A 71 27.44 47.19 9.37
C GLU A 71 27.30 45.65 9.13
N GLN A 72 27.85 44.84 10.02
CA GLN A 72 27.67 43.39 9.97
C GLN A 72 26.20 42.99 10.07
N ILE A 73 25.42 43.58 10.98
CA ILE A 73 23.98 43.33 11.10
C ILE A 73 23.25 43.66 9.80
N VAL A 74 23.56 44.80 9.16
CA VAL A 74 22.96 45.18 7.89
C VAL A 74 23.33 44.19 6.77
N ASN A 75 24.60 43.81 6.69
CA ASN A 75 25.08 42.87 5.68
C ASN A 75 24.46 41.48 5.84
N LEU A 76 24.37 41.00 7.09
CA LEU A 76 23.74 39.71 7.43
C LEU A 76 22.25 39.74 7.07
N ARG A 77 21.55 40.83 7.42
CA ARG A 77 20.12 41.00 7.06
C ARG A 77 19.90 40.94 5.55
N ASN A 78 20.73 41.68 4.78
CA ASN A 78 20.62 41.70 3.33
C ASN A 78 20.91 40.31 2.72
N ALA A 79 21.95 39.63 3.20
CA ALA A 79 22.28 38.29 2.76
C ALA A 79 21.16 37.29 3.08
N LEU A 80 20.55 37.37 4.30
CA LEU A 80 19.44 36.54 4.70
C LEU A 80 18.19 36.81 3.85
N GLN A 81 17.89 38.08 3.58
CA GLN A 81 16.76 38.47 2.75
C GLN A 81 16.92 37.92 1.33
N LYS A 82 18.10 38.06 0.72
CA LYS A 82 18.38 37.51 -0.61
C LYS A 82 18.27 35.98 -0.63
N ALA A 83 18.81 35.30 0.38
CA ALA A 83 18.69 33.85 0.49
C ALA A 83 17.23 33.39 0.65
N ASN A 84 16.41 34.14 1.40
CA ASN A 84 14.98 33.86 1.52
C ASN A 84 14.24 34.03 0.18
N GLU A 85 14.50 35.13 -0.53
CA GLU A 85 13.89 35.38 -1.85
C GLU A 85 14.25 34.27 -2.85
N GLU A 86 15.51 33.82 -2.87
CA GLU A 86 15.96 32.71 -3.71
C GLU A 86 15.30 31.38 -3.30
N LEU A 87 15.12 31.16 -1.99
CA LEU A 87 14.46 29.96 -1.47
C LEU A 87 12.96 29.95 -1.82
N GLU A 88 12.27 31.06 -1.63
CA GLU A 88 10.85 31.22 -1.97
C GLU A 88 10.61 30.97 -3.45
N GLU A 89 11.43 31.54 -4.33
CA GLU A 89 11.33 31.32 -5.78
C GLU A 89 11.59 29.84 -6.14
N ARG A 90 12.58 29.19 -5.51
CA ARG A 90 12.87 27.77 -5.72
C ARG A 90 11.73 26.89 -5.22
N VAL A 91 11.14 27.21 -4.06
CA VAL A 91 9.96 26.50 -3.53
C VAL A 91 8.78 26.64 -4.50
N ARG A 92 8.53 27.87 -4.99
CA ARG A 92 7.45 28.12 -5.96
C ARG A 92 7.63 27.33 -7.26
N GLN A 93 8.84 27.30 -7.81
CA GLN A 93 9.14 26.52 -9.02
C GLN A 93 8.95 25.03 -8.80
N ARG A 94 9.47 24.49 -7.69
CA ARG A 94 9.34 23.07 -7.37
C ARG A 94 7.88 22.65 -7.10
N THR A 95 7.11 23.53 -6.47
CA THR A 95 5.67 23.28 -6.25
C THR A 95 4.92 23.23 -7.57
N ALA A 96 5.19 24.16 -8.48
CA ALA A 96 4.58 24.19 -9.81
C ALA A 96 4.95 22.94 -10.65
N GLU A 97 6.24 22.54 -10.65
CA GLU A 97 6.69 21.31 -11.31
C GLU A 97 5.99 20.08 -10.76
N LEU A 98 5.85 20.00 -9.43
CA LEU A 98 5.19 18.90 -8.74
C LEU A 98 3.69 18.83 -9.09
N GLU A 99 3.02 19.96 -9.13
CA GLU A 99 1.60 20.05 -9.53
C GLU A 99 1.38 19.55 -10.96
N ILE A 100 2.23 19.96 -11.90
CA ILE A 100 2.17 19.50 -13.29
C ILE A 100 2.40 17.99 -13.37
N ALA A 101 3.43 17.48 -12.67
CA ALA A 101 3.73 16.06 -12.64
C ALA A 101 2.59 15.23 -12.03
N TYR A 102 2.00 15.71 -10.93
CA TYR A 102 0.86 15.09 -10.26
C TYR A 102 -0.37 15.04 -11.19
N LYS A 103 -0.68 16.16 -11.87
CA LYS A 103 -1.78 16.21 -12.83
C LYS A 103 -1.59 15.20 -13.97
N LYS A 104 -0.40 15.15 -14.54
CA LYS A 104 -0.08 14.20 -15.61
C LYS A 104 -0.16 12.74 -15.16
N LEU A 105 0.30 12.44 -13.94
CA LEU A 105 0.17 11.11 -13.33
C LEU A 105 -1.30 10.72 -13.14
N SER A 106 -2.11 11.66 -12.64
CA SER A 106 -3.56 11.46 -12.46
C SER A 106 -4.26 11.19 -13.79
N GLU A 107 -3.96 11.96 -14.84
CA GLU A 107 -4.50 11.75 -16.19
C GLU A 107 -4.12 10.39 -16.76
N LEU A 108 -2.86 9.98 -16.62
CA LEU A 108 -2.39 8.66 -17.06
C LEU A 108 -3.08 7.51 -16.30
N ASN A 109 -3.27 7.64 -14.99
CA ASN A 109 -3.99 6.65 -14.20
C ASN A 109 -5.45 6.56 -14.63
N GLN A 110 -6.10 7.69 -14.92
CA GLN A 110 -7.48 7.71 -15.42
C GLN A 110 -7.58 7.04 -16.80
N LEU A 111 -6.65 7.34 -17.73
CA LEU A 111 -6.61 6.73 -19.05
C LEU A 111 -6.38 5.21 -18.93
N LYS A 112 -5.41 4.77 -18.13
CA LYS A 112 -5.15 3.35 -17.86
C LYS A 112 -6.40 2.63 -17.38
N SER A 113 -7.10 3.20 -16.42
CA SER A 113 -8.29 2.60 -15.83
C SER A 113 -9.47 2.57 -16.82
N ASN A 114 -9.69 3.64 -17.61
CA ASN A 114 -10.71 3.65 -18.67
C ASN A 114 -10.43 2.62 -19.74
N PHE A 115 -9.18 2.49 -20.17
CA PHE A 115 -8.73 1.51 -21.16
C PHE A 115 -9.05 0.08 -20.69
N ILE A 116 -8.68 -0.28 -19.46
CA ILE A 116 -8.94 -1.62 -18.92
C ILE A 116 -10.44 -1.90 -18.79
N ALA A 117 -11.23 -0.93 -18.31
CA ALA A 117 -12.68 -1.08 -18.21
C ALA A 117 -13.34 -1.31 -19.59
N ASN A 118 -12.94 -0.52 -20.60
CA ASN A 118 -13.46 -0.67 -21.95
C ASN A 118 -13.09 -2.03 -22.57
N ILE A 119 -11.81 -2.43 -22.48
CA ILE A 119 -11.37 -3.74 -22.97
C ILE A 119 -12.14 -4.87 -22.30
N SER A 120 -12.37 -4.76 -20.98
CA SER A 120 -13.10 -5.80 -20.25
C SER A 120 -14.54 -5.95 -20.72
N HIS A 121 -15.22 -4.85 -21.06
CA HIS A 121 -16.54 -4.90 -21.69
C HIS A 121 -16.50 -5.49 -23.09
N GLU A 122 -15.54 -5.08 -23.90
CA GLU A 122 -15.36 -5.59 -25.27
C GLU A 122 -14.95 -7.08 -25.30
N LEU A 123 -14.29 -7.59 -24.27
CA LEU A 123 -13.96 -9.00 -24.13
C LEU A 123 -15.12 -9.84 -23.58
N ARG A 124 -15.98 -9.29 -22.72
CA ARG A 124 -17.10 -10.02 -22.13
C ARG A 124 -18.11 -10.46 -23.20
N THR A 125 -18.44 -9.60 -24.13
CA THR A 125 -19.42 -9.88 -25.18
C THR A 125 -19.04 -11.11 -26.04
N PRO A 126 -17.85 -11.19 -26.68
CA PRO A 126 -17.46 -12.38 -27.44
C PRO A 126 -17.33 -13.62 -26.56
N MET A 127 -16.87 -13.46 -25.30
CA MET A 127 -16.78 -14.57 -24.35
C MET A 127 -18.14 -15.16 -24.01
N THR A 128 -19.17 -14.34 -23.83
CA THR A 128 -20.53 -14.79 -23.59
C THR A 128 -21.05 -15.63 -24.79
N HIS A 129 -20.76 -15.21 -26.01
CA HIS A 129 -21.13 -15.98 -27.20
C HIS A 129 -20.39 -17.31 -27.30
N ILE A 130 -19.04 -17.29 -27.09
CA ILE A 130 -18.23 -18.52 -27.11
C ILE A 130 -18.73 -19.51 -26.06
N LYS A 131 -18.95 -19.04 -24.84
CA LYS A 131 -19.45 -19.86 -23.73
C LYS A 131 -20.83 -20.43 -24.02
N GLY A 132 -21.74 -19.61 -24.60
CA GLY A 132 -23.08 -20.06 -24.97
C GLY A 132 -23.03 -21.19 -25.99
N TYR A 133 -22.18 -21.09 -27.02
CA TYR A 133 -22.06 -22.18 -28.02
C TYR A 133 -21.42 -23.44 -27.42
N ILE A 134 -20.40 -23.29 -26.55
CA ILE A 134 -19.81 -24.43 -25.85
C ILE A 134 -20.87 -25.12 -24.98
N GLU A 135 -21.70 -24.34 -24.25
CA GLU A 135 -22.78 -24.87 -23.42
C GLU A 135 -23.81 -25.67 -24.23
N LEU A 136 -24.26 -25.14 -25.35
CA LEU A 136 -25.17 -25.85 -26.26
C LEU A 136 -24.59 -27.17 -26.79
N LEU A 137 -23.27 -27.20 -27.08
CA LEU A 137 -22.57 -28.42 -27.52
C LEU A 137 -22.43 -29.42 -26.38
N VAL A 138 -22.05 -28.97 -25.16
CA VAL A 138 -21.92 -29.83 -23.99
C VAL A 138 -23.27 -30.43 -23.57
N ARG A 139 -24.36 -29.66 -23.66
CA ARG A 139 -25.73 -30.12 -23.39
C ARG A 139 -26.30 -30.99 -24.48
N ARG A 140 -25.58 -31.17 -25.61
CA ARG A 140 -26.01 -31.92 -26.80
C ARG A 140 -27.22 -31.33 -27.53
N ASP A 141 -27.54 -30.05 -27.28
CA ASP A 141 -28.65 -29.36 -27.97
C ASP A 141 -28.39 -29.18 -29.46
N LEU A 142 -27.13 -29.25 -29.89
CA LEU A 142 -26.70 -29.16 -31.31
C LEU A 142 -26.31 -30.53 -31.91
N GLY A 143 -26.61 -31.64 -31.22
CA GLY A 143 -26.32 -32.99 -31.65
C GLY A 143 -25.34 -33.74 -30.72
N GLU A 144 -25.20 -35.05 -30.96
CA GLU A 144 -24.32 -35.90 -30.18
C GLU A 144 -22.85 -35.63 -30.49
N LEU A 145 -22.03 -35.58 -29.44
CA LEU A 145 -20.57 -35.46 -29.56
C LEU A 145 -19.93 -36.85 -29.51
N ASN A 146 -18.94 -37.06 -30.34
CA ASN A 146 -18.06 -38.22 -30.15
C ASN A 146 -17.13 -38.04 -28.92
N PRO A 147 -16.50 -39.10 -28.40
CA PRO A 147 -15.65 -39.00 -27.17
C PRO A 147 -14.51 -37.97 -27.26
N GLU A 148 -13.89 -37.83 -28.43
CA GLU A 148 -12.83 -36.87 -28.65
C GLU A 148 -13.35 -35.42 -28.63
N GLN A 149 -14.52 -35.19 -29.26
CA GLN A 149 -15.19 -33.89 -29.23
C GLN A 149 -15.67 -33.53 -27.81
N ALA A 150 -16.20 -34.48 -27.05
CA ALA A 150 -16.59 -34.26 -25.67
C ALA A 150 -15.39 -33.82 -24.81
N THR A 151 -14.24 -34.49 -24.92
CA THR A 151 -13.02 -34.11 -24.24
C THR A 151 -12.54 -32.70 -24.67
N ALA A 152 -12.58 -32.40 -25.96
CA ALA A 152 -12.21 -31.07 -26.45
C ALA A 152 -13.17 -29.98 -25.90
N MET A 153 -14.47 -30.24 -25.79
CA MET A 153 -15.43 -29.31 -25.23
C MET A 153 -15.22 -29.07 -23.72
N GLU A 154 -14.81 -30.07 -22.94
CA GLU A 154 -14.45 -29.90 -21.54
C GLU A 154 -13.24 -28.97 -21.36
N VAL A 155 -12.22 -29.11 -22.21
CA VAL A 155 -11.04 -28.23 -22.21
C VAL A 155 -11.46 -26.80 -22.58
N LEU A 156 -12.27 -26.63 -23.62
CA LEU A 156 -12.78 -25.33 -24.05
C LEU A 156 -13.66 -24.68 -22.97
N TRP A 157 -14.53 -25.43 -22.34
CA TRP A 157 -15.37 -24.97 -21.22
C TRP A 157 -14.53 -24.47 -20.05
N THR A 158 -13.54 -25.27 -19.65
CA THR A 158 -12.63 -24.93 -18.54
C THR A 158 -11.82 -23.66 -18.86
N SER A 159 -11.29 -23.56 -20.07
CA SER A 159 -10.51 -22.43 -20.54
C SER A 159 -11.36 -21.14 -20.65
N SER A 160 -12.58 -21.27 -21.14
CA SER A 160 -13.55 -20.16 -21.25
C SER A 160 -13.94 -19.61 -19.88
N ASN A 161 -14.24 -20.50 -18.90
CA ASN A 161 -14.53 -20.08 -17.53
C ASN A 161 -13.32 -19.42 -16.87
N HIS A 162 -12.11 -19.92 -17.14
CA HIS A 162 -10.89 -19.30 -16.64
C HIS A 162 -10.70 -17.88 -17.19
N LEU A 163 -10.89 -17.69 -18.51
CA LEU A 163 -10.77 -16.38 -19.15
C LEU A 163 -11.83 -15.39 -18.63
N GLU A 164 -13.08 -15.84 -18.48
CA GLU A 164 -14.15 -15.02 -17.87
C GLU A 164 -13.78 -14.56 -16.46
N LYS A 165 -13.23 -15.48 -15.64
CA LYS A 165 -12.72 -15.12 -14.30
C LYS A 165 -11.63 -14.04 -14.40
N LEU A 166 -10.64 -14.20 -15.30
CA LEU A 166 -9.56 -13.22 -15.47
C LEU A 166 -10.10 -11.83 -15.84
N ILE A 167 -11.09 -11.76 -16.73
CA ILE A 167 -11.73 -10.50 -17.13
C ILE A 167 -12.45 -9.86 -15.94
N ASN A 168 -13.23 -10.64 -15.19
CA ASN A 168 -13.95 -10.13 -14.03
C ASN A 168 -13.01 -9.67 -12.91
N ASP A 169 -11.96 -10.41 -12.62
CA ASP A 169 -10.92 -10.02 -11.65
C ASP A 169 -10.26 -8.69 -12.06
N LEU A 170 -9.99 -8.50 -13.35
CA LEU A 170 -9.41 -7.27 -13.89
C LEU A 170 -10.37 -6.07 -13.76
N ILE A 171 -11.67 -6.27 -13.99
CA ILE A 171 -12.70 -5.23 -13.80
C ILE A 171 -12.75 -4.81 -12.33
N LEU A 172 -12.85 -5.77 -11.42
CA LEU A 172 -12.91 -5.50 -9.99
C LEU A 172 -11.63 -4.79 -9.52
N PHE A 173 -10.47 -5.21 -10.01
CA PHE A 173 -9.20 -4.55 -9.72
C PHE A 173 -9.19 -3.08 -10.16
N THR A 174 -9.71 -2.76 -11.35
CA THR A 174 -9.78 -1.37 -11.82
C THR A 174 -10.76 -0.51 -11.04
N MET A 175 -11.87 -1.09 -10.56
CA MET A 175 -12.80 -0.40 -9.66
C MET A 175 -12.15 -0.11 -8.31
N MET A 176 -11.37 -1.04 -7.78
CA MET A 176 -10.59 -0.87 -6.56
C MET A 176 -9.55 0.26 -6.70
N GLU A 177 -8.76 0.26 -7.77
CA GLU A 177 -7.73 1.27 -8.06
C GLU A 177 -8.31 2.70 -8.12
N ARG A 178 -9.54 2.85 -8.57
CA ARG A 178 -10.26 4.14 -8.63
C ARG A 178 -10.86 4.58 -7.29
N GLY A 179 -10.81 3.76 -6.26
CA GLY A 179 -11.56 3.99 -5.02
C GLY A 179 -13.09 3.90 -5.22
N ASN A 180 -13.55 3.35 -6.34
CA ASN A 180 -14.96 3.26 -6.73
C ASN A 180 -15.55 1.86 -6.45
N LEU A 181 -14.99 1.13 -5.50
CA LEU A 181 -15.55 -0.14 -5.06
C LEU A 181 -16.82 0.13 -4.22
N ALA A 182 -17.89 0.56 -4.90
CA ALA A 182 -19.19 0.74 -4.26
C ALA A 182 -19.73 -0.64 -3.85
N LEU A 183 -20.18 -0.74 -2.58
CA LEU A 183 -20.86 -1.93 -2.06
C LEU A 183 -22.37 -1.74 -2.11
N ASP A 184 -23.09 -2.75 -2.54
CA ASP A 184 -24.54 -2.86 -2.38
C ASP A 184 -24.83 -3.63 -1.07
N LEU A 185 -24.76 -2.89 0.04
CA LEU A 185 -24.96 -3.49 1.38
C LEU A 185 -26.41 -3.84 1.59
N ARG A 186 -26.66 -5.11 1.86
CA ARG A 186 -27.99 -5.68 2.17
C ARG A 186 -27.89 -6.65 3.35
N PRO A 187 -29.01 -6.95 4.02
CA PRO A 187 -29.03 -8.02 5.00
C PRO A 187 -28.72 -9.36 4.34
N VAL A 188 -27.70 -10.06 4.86
CA VAL A 188 -27.26 -11.36 4.36
C VAL A 188 -27.19 -12.35 5.50
N HIS A 189 -27.84 -13.50 5.36
CA HIS A 189 -27.74 -14.63 6.28
C HIS A 189 -26.36 -15.31 6.13
N LEU A 190 -25.47 -15.07 7.09
CA LEU A 190 -24.08 -15.55 7.00
C LEU A 190 -23.99 -17.06 6.92
N ARG A 191 -24.75 -17.77 7.77
CA ARG A 191 -24.76 -19.23 7.79
C ARG A 191 -25.07 -19.79 6.41
N ARG A 192 -26.14 -19.32 5.78
CA ARG A 192 -26.57 -19.80 4.46
C ARG A 192 -25.49 -19.58 3.40
N LEU A 193 -24.82 -18.44 3.44
CA LEU A 193 -23.71 -18.10 2.52
C LEU A 193 -22.54 -19.08 2.69
N LEU A 194 -22.16 -19.40 3.95
CA LEU A 194 -21.06 -20.32 4.25
C LEU A 194 -21.40 -21.77 3.91
N GLU A 195 -22.66 -22.21 4.14
CA GLU A 195 -23.13 -23.54 3.77
C GLU A 195 -23.10 -23.73 2.25
N MET A 196 -23.52 -22.73 1.47
CA MET A 196 -23.43 -22.77 0.01
C MET A 196 -21.96 -22.88 -0.45
N LEU A 197 -21.06 -22.12 0.15
CA LEU A 197 -19.62 -22.21 -0.14
C LEU A 197 -19.07 -23.63 0.10
N LEU A 198 -19.45 -24.26 1.21
CA LEU A 198 -19.03 -25.64 1.50
C LEU A 198 -19.56 -26.64 0.46
N LEU A 199 -20.81 -26.48 0.01
CA LEU A 199 -21.39 -27.32 -1.01
C LEU A 199 -20.61 -27.19 -2.33
N ASP A 200 -20.34 -25.98 -2.78
CA ASP A 200 -19.62 -25.71 -4.03
C ASP A 200 -18.15 -26.17 -3.98
N ALA A 201 -17.51 -26.12 -2.79
CA ALA A 201 -16.16 -26.57 -2.59
C ALA A 201 -15.98 -28.09 -2.47
N ARG A 202 -17.07 -28.82 -2.14
CA ARG A 202 -17.02 -30.26 -1.81
C ARG A 202 -16.47 -31.12 -2.94
N ASP A 203 -16.96 -30.91 -4.17
CA ASP A 203 -16.54 -31.72 -5.32
C ASP A 203 -15.08 -31.42 -5.70
N LYS A 204 -14.67 -30.17 -5.64
CA LYS A 204 -13.28 -29.74 -5.90
C LYS A 204 -12.32 -30.32 -4.86
N ALA A 205 -12.69 -30.30 -3.59
CA ALA A 205 -11.91 -30.87 -2.51
C ALA A 205 -11.80 -32.40 -2.67
N ARG A 206 -12.91 -33.07 -2.99
CA ARG A 206 -12.95 -34.53 -3.22
C ARG A 206 -12.11 -34.95 -4.40
N ALA A 207 -12.15 -34.19 -5.51
CA ALA A 207 -11.34 -34.47 -6.70
C ALA A 207 -9.81 -34.39 -6.41
N LYS A 208 -9.42 -33.67 -5.36
CA LYS A 208 -8.02 -33.52 -4.92
C LYS A 208 -7.67 -34.37 -3.70
N ASP A 209 -8.59 -35.26 -3.25
CA ASP A 209 -8.41 -36.11 -2.05
C ASP A 209 -8.15 -35.27 -0.77
N LEU A 210 -8.91 -34.17 -0.59
CA LEU A 210 -8.82 -33.29 0.57
C LEU A 210 -9.99 -33.55 1.54
N ILE A 211 -9.71 -33.40 2.84
CA ILE A 211 -10.72 -33.40 3.89
C ILE A 211 -11.27 -31.96 4.02
N LEU A 212 -12.57 -31.78 3.77
CA LEU A 212 -13.25 -30.49 3.93
C LEU A 212 -14.19 -30.55 5.13
N GLU A 213 -13.95 -29.69 6.12
CA GLU A 213 -14.72 -29.59 7.36
C GLU A 213 -15.43 -28.24 7.46
N GLY A 214 -16.67 -28.25 7.95
CA GLY A 214 -17.44 -27.05 8.28
C GLY A 214 -17.73 -27.01 9.80
N ALA A 215 -17.30 -25.92 10.45
CA ALA A 215 -17.61 -25.63 11.85
C ALA A 215 -18.30 -24.27 11.94
N ILE A 216 -19.48 -24.18 11.32
CA ILE A 216 -20.27 -22.95 11.23
C ILE A 216 -21.05 -22.78 12.52
N ASP A 217 -21.04 -21.57 13.10
CA ASP A 217 -21.81 -21.24 14.31
C ASP A 217 -23.28 -21.57 14.10
N PRO A 218 -23.93 -22.23 15.06
CA PRO A 218 -25.34 -22.58 14.97
C PRO A 218 -26.29 -21.39 14.97
N GLU A 219 -25.86 -20.22 15.43
CA GLU A 219 -26.67 -19.01 15.39
C GLU A 219 -26.70 -18.46 13.96
N ASP A 220 -27.89 -18.27 13.39
CA ASP A 220 -28.07 -17.68 12.07
C ASP A 220 -28.17 -16.15 12.21
N VAL A 221 -27.03 -15.48 11.98
CA VAL A 221 -26.95 -14.05 12.12
C VAL A 221 -27.04 -13.36 10.77
N GLU A 222 -27.72 -12.21 10.75
CA GLU A 222 -27.70 -11.28 9.63
C GLU A 222 -26.50 -10.33 9.76
N ILE A 223 -25.80 -10.17 8.65
CA ILE A 223 -24.72 -9.17 8.47
C ILE A 223 -25.14 -8.17 7.40
N GLU A 224 -24.67 -6.93 7.48
CA GLU A 224 -24.78 -5.97 6.37
C GLU A 224 -23.60 -6.16 5.43
N ALA A 225 -23.87 -6.74 4.26
CA ALA A 225 -22.81 -7.04 3.30
C ALA A 225 -23.32 -6.97 1.84
N ASP A 226 -22.39 -6.76 0.93
CA ASP A 226 -22.60 -7.05 -0.48
C ASP A 226 -22.40 -8.55 -0.72
N GLN A 227 -23.52 -9.26 -0.86
CA GLN A 227 -23.54 -10.72 -0.95
C GLN A 227 -22.70 -11.25 -2.11
N GLU A 228 -22.71 -10.56 -3.25
CA GLU A 228 -21.96 -10.97 -4.44
C GLU A 228 -20.45 -10.85 -4.22
N LYS A 229 -20.00 -9.67 -3.76
CA LYS A 229 -18.59 -9.41 -3.49
C LYS A 229 -18.04 -10.20 -2.32
N LEU A 230 -18.83 -10.36 -1.25
CA LEU A 230 -18.44 -11.22 -0.12
C LEU A 230 -18.37 -12.70 -0.54
N GLY A 231 -19.33 -13.17 -1.34
CA GLY A 231 -19.31 -14.51 -1.92
C GLY A 231 -18.08 -14.73 -2.80
N TRP A 232 -17.72 -13.73 -3.59
CA TRP A 232 -16.49 -13.77 -4.38
C TRP A 232 -15.22 -13.89 -3.50
N VAL A 233 -15.11 -13.11 -2.42
CA VAL A 233 -13.99 -13.21 -1.46
C VAL A 233 -13.90 -14.61 -0.87
N LEU A 234 -15.01 -15.12 -0.34
CA LEU A 234 -15.08 -16.45 0.27
C LEU A 234 -14.66 -17.56 -0.71
N ASN A 235 -15.13 -17.48 -1.96
CA ASN A 235 -14.76 -18.43 -3.00
C ASN A 235 -13.29 -18.31 -3.40
N GLU A 236 -12.73 -17.12 -3.44
CA GLU A 236 -11.30 -16.91 -3.74
C GLU A 236 -10.40 -17.50 -2.63
N LEU A 237 -10.73 -17.24 -1.36
CA LEU A 237 -10.01 -17.81 -0.23
C LEU A 237 -10.11 -19.34 -0.18
N MET A 238 -11.32 -19.90 -0.40
CA MET A 238 -11.53 -21.35 -0.45
C MET A 238 -10.79 -22.00 -1.63
N THR A 239 -10.81 -21.36 -2.80
CA THR A 239 -10.10 -21.87 -3.99
C THR A 239 -8.60 -21.85 -3.77
N ASN A 240 -8.06 -20.84 -3.09
CA ASN A 240 -6.66 -20.77 -2.70
C ASN A 240 -6.29 -21.88 -1.70
N ALA A 241 -7.13 -22.12 -0.69
CA ALA A 241 -6.94 -23.22 0.24
C ALA A 241 -6.91 -24.59 -0.47
N ILE A 242 -7.87 -24.85 -1.37
CA ILE A 242 -7.89 -26.08 -2.17
C ILE A 242 -6.65 -26.18 -3.07
N LYS A 243 -6.25 -25.08 -3.70
CA LYS A 243 -5.12 -25.02 -4.63
C LYS A 243 -3.80 -25.35 -3.96
N PHE A 244 -3.53 -24.79 -2.78
CA PHE A 244 -2.24 -24.90 -2.12
C PHE A 244 -2.14 -26.00 -1.07
N THR A 245 -3.23 -26.72 -0.79
CA THR A 245 -3.20 -27.90 0.07
C THR A 245 -2.85 -29.14 -0.74
N PRO A 246 -1.81 -29.92 -0.38
CA PRO A 246 -1.51 -31.20 -1.02
C PRO A 246 -2.62 -32.23 -0.81
N ALA A 247 -2.66 -33.27 -1.65
CA ALA A 247 -3.58 -34.40 -1.47
C ALA A 247 -3.45 -35.00 -0.05
N LYS A 248 -4.56 -35.46 0.51
CA LYS A 248 -4.73 -35.94 1.90
C LYS A 248 -4.59 -34.85 2.98
N GLY A 249 -4.50 -33.57 2.57
CA GLY A 249 -4.57 -32.45 3.50
C GLY A 249 -6.00 -32.13 3.93
N SER A 250 -6.16 -31.14 4.81
CA SER A 250 -7.44 -30.71 5.35
C SER A 250 -7.66 -29.21 5.16
N ILE A 251 -8.94 -28.87 4.98
CA ILE A 251 -9.41 -27.48 4.93
C ILE A 251 -10.59 -27.37 5.88
N LYS A 252 -10.58 -26.35 6.73
CA LYS A 252 -11.65 -26.07 7.69
C LYS A 252 -12.20 -24.67 7.47
N LEU A 253 -13.50 -24.59 7.15
CA LEU A 253 -14.26 -23.33 7.19
C LEU A 253 -14.94 -23.23 8.55
N SER A 254 -14.76 -22.12 9.24
CA SER A 254 -15.41 -21.89 10.53
C SER A 254 -15.97 -20.48 10.64
N SER A 255 -17.03 -20.33 11.42
CA SER A 255 -17.52 -19.03 11.88
C SER A 255 -17.72 -19.04 13.39
N GLN A 256 -17.53 -17.87 14.03
CA GLN A 256 -17.75 -17.64 15.45
C GLN A 256 -18.35 -16.26 15.65
N ILE A 257 -19.32 -16.19 16.56
CA ILE A 257 -19.95 -14.93 16.93
C ILE A 257 -19.36 -14.46 18.25
N ARG A 258 -18.76 -13.25 18.25
CA ARG A 258 -18.20 -12.61 19.45
C ARG A 258 -18.40 -11.09 19.39
N ASN A 259 -18.86 -10.50 20.49
CA ASN A 259 -18.94 -9.04 20.66
C ASN A 259 -19.63 -8.31 19.47
N ASN A 260 -20.74 -8.81 18.99
CA ASN A 260 -21.49 -8.29 17.85
C ASN A 260 -20.73 -8.33 16.50
N LEU A 261 -19.72 -9.20 16.42
CA LEU A 261 -18.97 -9.49 15.21
C LEU A 261 -19.09 -10.96 14.85
N ALA A 262 -19.31 -11.23 13.59
CA ALA A 262 -19.22 -12.56 13.00
C ALA A 262 -17.82 -12.74 12.43
N ILE A 263 -17.01 -13.61 13.02
CA ILE A 263 -15.65 -13.90 12.58
C ILE A 263 -15.71 -15.12 11.67
N VAL A 264 -15.23 -14.99 10.44
CA VAL A 264 -15.12 -16.07 9.47
C VAL A 264 -13.65 -16.44 9.29
N SER A 265 -13.35 -17.74 9.26
CA SER A 265 -11.99 -18.24 9.11
C SER A 265 -11.96 -19.45 8.17
N ILE A 266 -10.96 -19.46 7.27
CA ILE A 266 -10.61 -20.59 6.42
C ILE A 266 -9.19 -21.00 6.78
N ALA A 267 -9.03 -22.23 7.28
CA ALA A 267 -7.75 -22.81 7.66
C ALA A 267 -7.42 -23.97 6.72
N ASP A 268 -6.22 -24.00 6.19
CA ASP A 268 -5.71 -25.10 5.37
C ASP A 268 -4.43 -25.70 5.96
N SER A 269 -4.17 -26.98 5.66
CA SER A 269 -2.92 -27.68 6.01
C SER A 269 -1.92 -27.69 4.84
N GLY A 270 -1.92 -26.63 4.05
CA GLY A 270 -1.14 -26.50 2.82
C GLY A 270 0.32 -26.19 3.04
N ILE A 271 0.98 -25.75 1.96
CA ILE A 271 2.41 -25.45 1.96
C ILE A 271 2.78 -24.26 2.86
N GLY A 272 1.82 -23.43 3.25
CA GLY A 272 2.02 -22.23 4.05
C GLY A 272 2.81 -21.13 3.33
N ILE A 273 2.85 -19.97 3.97
CA ILE A 273 3.56 -18.77 3.51
C ILE A 273 4.64 -18.45 4.56
N PRO A 274 5.90 -18.20 4.19
CA PRO A 274 6.89 -17.67 5.11
C PRO A 274 6.41 -16.35 5.73
N SER A 275 6.57 -16.17 7.04
CA SER A 275 6.06 -15.00 7.77
C SER A 275 6.54 -13.66 7.20
N GLU A 276 7.80 -13.62 6.75
CA GLU A 276 8.42 -12.45 6.12
C GLU A 276 7.82 -12.09 4.75
N ARG A 277 7.09 -13.01 4.12
CA ARG A 277 6.50 -12.84 2.79
C ARG A 277 4.97 -12.70 2.78
N ILE A 278 4.34 -12.69 3.94
CA ILE A 278 2.87 -12.56 4.03
C ILE A 278 2.40 -11.26 3.37
N ASN A 279 3.12 -10.15 3.56
CA ASN A 279 2.75 -8.86 2.96
C ASN A 279 2.83 -8.90 1.42
N GLU A 280 3.81 -9.62 0.86
CA GLU A 280 3.96 -9.79 -0.58
C GLU A 280 2.75 -10.53 -1.20
N ALA A 281 2.06 -11.39 -0.44
CA ALA A 281 0.89 -12.12 -0.92
C ALA A 281 -0.32 -11.22 -1.23
N PHE A 282 -0.34 -9.99 -0.67
CA PHE A 282 -1.36 -8.99 -0.93
C PHE A 282 -0.97 -8.00 -2.04
N GLU A 283 0.27 -8.05 -2.54
CA GLU A 283 0.69 -7.19 -3.65
C GLU A 283 0.03 -7.62 -4.96
N PRO A 284 -0.63 -6.72 -5.69
CA PRO A 284 -1.26 -7.06 -6.95
C PRO A 284 -0.22 -7.57 -7.96
N PHE A 285 -0.59 -8.61 -8.73
CA PHE A 285 0.24 -9.27 -9.74
C PHE A 285 1.49 -9.96 -9.18
N HIS A 286 1.63 -10.04 -7.86
CA HIS A 286 2.73 -10.73 -7.22
C HIS A 286 2.36 -12.19 -6.93
N GLN A 287 3.33 -13.11 -7.18
CA GLN A 287 3.19 -14.54 -6.93
C GLN A 287 4.41 -15.03 -6.17
N LEU A 288 4.19 -15.63 -5.02
CA LEU A 288 5.24 -15.97 -4.07
C LEU A 288 6.28 -17.00 -4.59
N ASP A 289 5.93 -17.84 -5.56
CA ASP A 289 6.84 -18.86 -6.12
C ASP A 289 6.72 -18.99 -7.65
N GLY A 290 7.75 -18.60 -8.39
CA GLY A 290 7.86 -18.78 -9.83
C GLY A 290 7.91 -20.25 -10.31
N SER A 291 8.18 -21.22 -9.42
CA SER A 291 8.19 -22.65 -9.72
C SER A 291 6.81 -23.31 -9.63
N SER A 292 5.94 -22.79 -8.75
CA SER A 292 4.54 -23.24 -8.60
C SER A 292 3.61 -22.65 -9.67
N THR A 293 3.99 -21.54 -10.32
CA THR A 293 3.19 -20.88 -11.37
C THR A 293 2.91 -21.75 -12.58
N ARG A 294 3.86 -22.60 -12.98
CA ARG A 294 3.66 -23.58 -14.06
C ARG A 294 2.67 -24.69 -13.69
N LYS A 295 2.49 -24.96 -12.40
CA LYS A 295 1.63 -26.06 -11.92
C LYS A 295 0.24 -25.60 -11.50
N TYR A 296 0.10 -24.36 -11.05
CA TYR A 296 -1.13 -23.91 -10.38
C TYR A 296 -1.75 -22.63 -10.93
N GLY A 297 -1.14 -21.92 -11.88
CA GLY A 297 -1.71 -20.73 -12.57
C GLY A 297 -2.43 -19.71 -11.65
N GLY A 298 -2.53 -18.46 -12.06
CA GLY A 298 -3.28 -17.45 -11.31
C GLY A 298 -2.90 -16.05 -11.78
N THR A 299 -3.73 -15.02 -11.49
CA THR A 299 -3.45 -13.61 -11.84
C THR A 299 -2.54 -12.91 -10.84
N GLY A 300 -2.47 -13.40 -9.60
CA GLY A 300 -1.86 -12.66 -8.48
C GLY A 300 -2.68 -11.46 -7.99
N ILE A 301 -3.96 -11.34 -8.43
CA ILE A 301 -4.84 -10.23 -8.03
C ILE A 301 -5.81 -10.66 -6.93
N GLY A 302 -6.13 -11.96 -6.81
CA GLY A 302 -7.24 -12.45 -6.00
C GLY A 302 -7.15 -12.03 -4.53
N LEU A 303 -5.98 -12.15 -3.89
CA LEU A 303 -5.83 -11.85 -2.48
C LEU A 303 -5.83 -10.34 -2.19
N SER A 304 -5.21 -9.53 -3.06
CA SER A 304 -5.25 -8.07 -2.96
C SER A 304 -6.67 -7.52 -3.13
N LEU A 305 -7.44 -8.10 -4.04
CA LEU A 305 -8.83 -7.73 -4.27
C LEU A 305 -9.72 -8.18 -3.10
N ALA A 306 -9.50 -9.39 -2.55
CA ALA A 306 -10.19 -9.85 -1.35
C ALA A 306 -9.97 -8.90 -0.16
N GLN A 307 -8.73 -8.46 0.04
CA GLN A 307 -8.39 -7.47 1.08
C GLN A 307 -9.13 -6.15 0.85
N ALA A 308 -9.17 -5.64 -0.38
CA ALA A 308 -9.86 -4.39 -0.68
C ALA A 308 -11.38 -4.49 -0.47
N ILE A 309 -12.00 -5.61 -0.84
CA ILE A 309 -13.43 -5.85 -0.63
C ILE A 309 -13.74 -5.92 0.87
N ILE A 310 -12.97 -6.67 1.66
CA ILE A 310 -13.17 -6.76 3.10
C ILE A 310 -12.94 -5.42 3.78
N LYS A 311 -11.94 -4.65 3.35
CA LYS A 311 -11.70 -3.28 3.83
C LYS A 311 -12.87 -2.35 3.51
N ALA A 312 -13.47 -2.47 2.33
CA ALA A 312 -14.67 -1.72 1.98
C ALA A 312 -15.88 -2.09 2.86
N HIS A 313 -15.96 -3.35 3.35
CA HIS A 313 -16.95 -3.78 4.35
C HIS A 313 -16.62 -3.31 5.80
N GLY A 314 -15.56 -2.51 5.97
CA GLY A 314 -15.15 -1.96 7.27
C GLY A 314 -14.40 -2.96 8.17
N SER A 315 -13.75 -3.96 7.58
CA SER A 315 -12.97 -5.00 8.26
C SER A 315 -11.58 -5.13 7.64
N GLU A 316 -10.75 -6.00 8.23
CA GLU A 316 -9.42 -6.34 7.72
C GLU A 316 -9.29 -7.86 7.61
N ILE A 317 -8.46 -8.31 6.66
CA ILE A 317 -8.09 -9.73 6.54
C ILE A 317 -6.84 -9.96 7.37
N ASP A 318 -6.94 -10.92 8.31
CA ASP A 318 -5.80 -11.44 9.05
C ASP A 318 -5.31 -12.73 8.42
N ILE A 319 -3.99 -12.87 8.24
CA ILE A 319 -3.34 -14.11 7.79
C ILE A 319 -2.34 -14.55 8.84
N SER A 320 -2.51 -15.78 9.31
CA SER A 320 -1.52 -16.52 10.10
C SER A 320 -1.03 -17.71 9.31
N SER A 321 0.26 -17.73 8.97
CA SER A 321 0.84 -18.79 8.15
C SER A 321 2.30 -19.03 8.50
N ASN A 322 2.71 -20.28 8.40
CA ASN A 322 4.09 -20.69 8.49
C ASN A 322 4.39 -21.70 7.39
N LYS A 323 5.57 -21.62 6.78
CA LYS A 323 5.98 -22.54 5.72
C LYS A 323 5.92 -24.00 6.20
N GLY A 324 5.16 -24.83 5.47
CA GLY A 324 4.97 -26.26 5.77
C GLY A 324 3.88 -26.55 6.83
N HIS A 325 3.22 -25.54 7.41
CA HIS A 325 2.20 -25.72 8.46
C HIS A 325 0.81 -25.19 8.04
N GLY A 326 0.64 -24.79 6.78
CA GLY A 326 -0.62 -24.29 6.26
C GLY A 326 -0.85 -22.81 6.52
N THR A 327 -2.07 -22.38 6.21
CA THR A 327 -2.49 -20.97 6.32
C THR A 327 -3.85 -20.86 6.96
N ILE A 328 -4.02 -19.85 7.81
CA ILE A 328 -5.32 -19.45 8.37
C ILE A 328 -5.57 -18.03 7.88
N VAL A 329 -6.66 -17.84 7.15
CA VAL A 329 -7.16 -16.54 6.74
C VAL A 329 -8.45 -16.25 7.47
N SER A 330 -8.56 -15.10 8.12
CA SER A 330 -9.75 -14.71 8.87
C SER A 330 -10.09 -13.24 8.69
N PHE A 331 -11.37 -12.92 8.86
CA PHE A 331 -11.88 -11.55 8.89
C PHE A 331 -13.16 -11.49 9.73
N SER A 332 -13.54 -10.27 10.15
CA SER A 332 -14.73 -10.06 10.98
C SER A 332 -15.74 -9.17 10.25
N LEU A 333 -17.02 -9.46 10.40
CA LEU A 333 -18.11 -8.68 9.83
C LEU A 333 -19.03 -8.21 10.95
N LYS A 334 -19.53 -6.98 10.84
CA LYS A 334 -20.49 -6.43 11.80
C LYS A 334 -21.84 -7.12 11.61
N MET A 335 -22.40 -7.60 12.71
CA MET A 335 -23.76 -8.11 12.73
C MET A 335 -24.74 -6.94 12.60
N ARG A 336 -25.82 -7.17 11.88
CA ARG A 336 -26.94 -6.23 11.87
C ARG A 336 -27.57 -6.20 13.26
N GLN A 337 -27.64 -5.00 13.86
CA GLN A 337 -28.42 -4.86 15.09
C GLN A 337 -29.90 -4.97 14.74
N ASN A 338 -30.57 -5.98 15.26
CA ASN A 338 -32.01 -6.00 15.26
C ASN A 338 -32.47 -4.84 16.14
N THR A 339 -32.78 -3.71 15.54
CA THR A 339 -33.62 -2.69 16.19
C THR A 339 -34.99 -3.34 16.34
N SER A 340 -35.21 -4.01 17.48
CA SER A 340 -36.54 -4.36 17.91
C SER A 340 -37.29 -3.05 18.17
N GLU A 341 -38.15 -2.63 17.22
CA GLU A 341 -39.20 -1.68 17.49
C GLU A 341 -40.25 -2.31 18.42
#